data_d1afd33cebcad47d0ac0c51e6c6da929
#
_entry.id   d1afd33cebcad47d0ac0c51e6c6da929
#
_cell.length_a   1.000
_cell.length_b   1.000
_cell.length_c   1.000
_cell.angle_alpha   90.00
_cell.angle_beta   90.00
_cell.angle_gamma   90.00
#
_symmetry.space_group_name_H-M   'P 1'
#
loop_
_entity.id
_entity.type
_entity.pdbx_description
1 polymer ?
#
loop_
_entity_poly.entity_id
_entity_poly.type
_entity_poly.pdbx_seq_one_letter_code
_entity_poly.pdbx_strand_id
1 'polypeptide(L)'
;MKRYLLLCVGLSVLLCAAAQSYEKLWSKYEDAFDDDKPKTALSILQTIGRKAANEKNDGQLIRSMIFTLQVQEEISPDSLLPEVARLEAVMKKTKNPTSLVILQALLGRLYSMHDYDTLHYKRGVALLRKAMQDP
;
A
#
# COMPACT_ATOMS: atom_id res chain seq x y z
N MET A 1 22.99 -31.08 26.60
CA MET A 1 23.34 -30.07 25.61
C MET A 1 22.87 -30.41 24.18
N LYS A 2 23.01 -31.62 23.67
CA LYS A 2 22.53 -31.98 22.30
C LYS A 2 21.00 -31.83 22.08
N ARG A 3 20.16 -32.01 23.09
CA ARG A 3 18.70 -31.87 22.99
C ARG A 3 18.23 -30.44 22.76
N TYR A 4 18.89 -29.43 23.36
CA TYR A 4 18.54 -28.03 23.19
C TYR A 4 19.00 -27.46 21.86
N LEU A 5 20.10 -28.00 21.30
CA LEU A 5 20.59 -27.61 19.98
C LEU A 5 19.62 -28.02 18.88
N LEU A 6 19.01 -29.21 18.97
CA LEU A 6 17.99 -29.68 18.03
C LEU A 6 16.68 -28.88 18.10
N LEU A 7 16.29 -28.41 19.30
CA LEU A 7 15.13 -27.54 19.49
C LEU A 7 15.33 -26.13 18.88
N CYS A 8 16.51 -25.57 19.02
CA CYS A 8 16.83 -24.25 18.43
C CYS A 8 16.92 -24.30 16.89
N VAL A 9 17.45 -25.38 16.32
CA VAL A 9 17.50 -25.59 14.87
C VAL A 9 16.10 -25.81 14.29
N GLY A 10 15.26 -26.56 15.00
CA GLY A 10 13.86 -26.79 14.57
C GLY A 10 13.01 -25.51 14.60
N LEU A 11 13.23 -24.63 15.57
CA LEU A 11 12.51 -23.37 15.72
C LEU A 11 12.92 -22.33 14.66
N SER A 12 14.21 -22.29 14.28
CA SER A 12 14.72 -21.40 13.24
C SER A 12 14.26 -21.79 11.84
N VAL A 13 14.06 -23.06 11.54
CA VAL A 13 13.53 -23.54 10.25
C VAL A 13 12.03 -23.22 10.10
N LEU A 14 11.26 -23.24 11.18
CA LEU A 14 9.83 -22.89 11.17
C LEU A 14 9.59 -21.39 10.93
N LEU A 15 10.52 -20.52 11.35
CA LEU A 15 10.44 -19.07 11.12
C LEU A 15 10.78 -18.68 9.67
N CYS A 16 11.57 -19.48 8.95
CA CYS A 16 11.88 -19.23 7.53
C CYS A 16 10.75 -19.60 6.55
N ALA A 17 9.82 -20.47 6.94
CA ALA A 17 8.76 -20.94 6.05
C ALA A 17 7.59 -19.96 5.87
N ALA A 18 7.46 -18.95 6.72
CA ALA A 18 6.31 -18.05 6.73
C ALA A 18 6.51 -16.70 6.02
N ALA A 19 7.72 -16.36 5.61
CA ALA A 19 8.01 -15.08 4.96
C ALA A 19 8.04 -15.22 3.45
N GLN A 20 6.87 -15.21 2.83
CA GLN A 20 6.81 -14.99 1.39
C GLN A 20 7.52 -13.66 1.11
N SER A 21 8.60 -13.68 0.32
CA SER A 21 9.37 -12.47 0.01
C SER A 21 8.48 -11.48 -0.77
N TYR A 22 8.72 -10.19 -0.60
CA TYR A 22 8.03 -9.16 -1.40
C TYR A 22 8.20 -9.42 -2.89
N GLU A 23 9.36 -9.86 -3.32
CA GLU A 23 9.65 -10.21 -4.70
C GLU A 23 8.66 -11.25 -5.25
N LYS A 24 8.44 -12.36 -4.53
CA LYS A 24 7.45 -13.37 -4.93
C LYS A 24 6.02 -12.83 -4.95
N LEU A 25 5.67 -11.95 -4.03
CA LEU A 25 4.33 -11.35 -4.00
C LEU A 25 4.14 -10.39 -5.16
N TRP A 26 5.14 -9.58 -5.48
CA TRP A 26 5.10 -8.68 -6.61
C TRP A 26 5.06 -9.44 -7.94
N SER A 27 5.86 -10.50 -8.11
CA SER A 27 5.78 -11.36 -9.30
C SER A 27 4.37 -11.94 -9.50
N LYS A 28 3.76 -12.46 -8.43
CA LYS A 28 2.37 -12.96 -8.50
C LYS A 28 1.35 -11.87 -8.86
N TYR A 29 1.58 -10.65 -8.37
CA TYR A 29 0.75 -9.50 -8.73
C TYR A 29 0.87 -9.20 -10.23
N GLU A 30 2.10 -9.13 -10.75
CA GLU A 30 2.39 -8.90 -12.17
C GLU A 30 1.74 -9.98 -13.04
N ASP A 31 1.92 -11.27 -12.71
CA ASP A 31 1.27 -12.39 -13.41
C ASP A 31 -0.27 -12.24 -13.42
N ALA A 32 -0.87 -11.88 -12.27
CA ALA A 32 -2.32 -11.75 -12.17
C ALA A 32 -2.84 -10.52 -12.92
N PHE A 33 -2.06 -9.45 -12.98
CA PHE A 33 -2.40 -8.24 -13.70
C PHE A 33 -2.31 -8.46 -15.21
N ASP A 34 -1.23 -9.09 -15.69
CA ASP A 34 -1.03 -9.42 -17.10
C ASP A 34 -2.05 -10.44 -17.64
N ASP A 35 -2.52 -11.34 -16.76
CA ASP A 35 -3.59 -12.32 -17.06
C ASP A 35 -5.02 -11.72 -17.03
N ASP A 36 -5.17 -10.40 -16.86
CA ASP A 36 -6.46 -9.72 -16.74
C ASP A 36 -7.33 -10.28 -15.60
N LYS A 37 -6.71 -10.51 -14.43
CA LYS A 37 -7.35 -11.03 -13.21
C LYS A 37 -7.36 -9.97 -12.08
N PRO A 38 -8.07 -8.85 -12.24
CA PRO A 38 -7.96 -7.71 -11.34
C PRO A 38 -8.35 -8.02 -9.89
N LYS A 39 -9.33 -8.90 -9.66
CA LYS A 39 -9.70 -9.33 -8.29
C LYS A 39 -8.59 -10.11 -7.61
N THR A 40 -7.86 -10.95 -8.35
CA THR A 40 -6.70 -11.69 -7.84
C THR A 40 -5.55 -10.72 -7.54
N ALA A 41 -5.27 -9.79 -8.47
CA ALA A 41 -4.28 -8.74 -8.28
C ALA A 41 -4.55 -7.92 -7.00
N LEU A 42 -5.79 -7.48 -6.77
CA LEU A 42 -6.20 -6.78 -5.54
C LEU A 42 -5.96 -7.61 -4.27
N SER A 43 -6.28 -8.89 -4.29
CA SER A 43 -6.05 -9.79 -3.14
C SER A 43 -4.56 -9.91 -2.78
N ILE A 44 -3.71 -9.97 -3.81
CA ILE A 44 -2.25 -10.01 -3.62
C ILE A 44 -1.75 -8.66 -3.06
N LEU A 45 -2.19 -7.54 -3.61
CA LEU A 45 -1.84 -6.20 -3.13
C LEU A 45 -2.25 -5.99 -1.67
N GLN A 46 -3.44 -6.47 -1.26
CA GLN A 46 -3.87 -6.46 0.13
C GLN A 46 -2.94 -7.30 1.03
N THR A 47 -2.44 -8.42 0.52
CA THR A 47 -1.48 -9.26 1.25
C THR A 47 -0.14 -8.55 1.42
N ILE A 48 0.37 -7.90 0.37
CA ILE A 48 1.58 -7.07 0.42
C ILE A 48 1.39 -5.93 1.43
N GLY A 49 0.28 -5.21 1.36
CA GLY A 49 0.00 -4.09 2.26
C GLY A 49 -0.10 -4.49 3.73
N ARG A 50 -0.75 -5.62 4.05
CA ARG A 50 -0.81 -6.16 5.42
C ARG A 50 0.57 -6.57 5.93
N LYS A 51 1.36 -7.27 5.10
CA LYS A 51 2.73 -7.64 5.43
C LYS A 51 3.57 -6.39 5.72
N ALA A 52 3.51 -5.40 4.83
CA ALA A 52 4.26 -4.16 4.94
C ALA A 52 3.89 -3.37 6.20
N ALA A 53 2.60 -3.29 6.55
CA ALA A 53 2.14 -2.63 7.76
C ALA A 53 2.66 -3.33 9.02
N ASN A 54 2.65 -4.67 9.06
CA ASN A 54 3.15 -5.46 10.19
C ASN A 54 4.67 -5.30 10.37
N GLU A 55 5.41 -5.21 9.27
CA GLU A 55 6.86 -5.05 9.26
C GLU A 55 7.32 -3.59 9.33
N LYS A 56 6.36 -2.64 9.39
CA LYS A 56 6.63 -1.19 9.36
C LYS A 56 7.47 -0.77 8.15
N ASN A 57 7.24 -1.42 7.01
CA ASN A 57 7.89 -1.12 5.75
C ASN A 57 7.03 -0.14 4.95
N ASP A 58 7.22 1.16 5.22
CA ASP A 58 6.43 2.24 4.61
C ASP A 58 6.53 2.22 3.08
N GLY A 59 7.71 1.91 2.51
CA GLY A 59 7.90 1.87 1.07
C GLY A 59 7.02 0.82 0.39
N GLN A 60 7.00 -0.41 0.91
CA GLN A 60 6.15 -1.47 0.39
C GLN A 60 4.66 -1.20 0.63
N LEU A 61 4.32 -0.60 1.78
CA LEU A 61 2.95 -0.21 2.10
C LEU A 61 2.42 0.80 1.07
N ILE A 62 3.14 1.90 0.87
CA ILE A 62 2.75 2.95 -0.08
C ILE A 62 2.71 2.40 -1.52
N ARG A 63 3.71 1.61 -1.93
CA ARG A 63 3.71 0.97 -3.24
C ARG A 63 2.46 0.12 -3.45
N SER A 64 2.09 -0.72 -2.48
CA SER A 64 0.88 -1.55 -2.58
C SER A 64 -0.39 -0.71 -2.67
N MET A 65 -0.46 0.44 -1.99
CA MET A 65 -1.60 1.35 -2.06
C MET A 65 -1.72 2.03 -3.43
N ILE A 66 -0.61 2.44 -4.03
CA ILE A 66 -0.58 3.03 -5.38
C ILE A 66 -1.15 2.04 -6.41
N PHE A 67 -0.64 0.81 -6.40
CA PHE A 67 -1.12 -0.21 -7.33
C PHE A 67 -2.57 -0.65 -7.05
N THR A 68 -3.00 -0.66 -5.78
CA THR A 68 -4.41 -0.89 -5.44
C THR A 68 -5.31 0.17 -6.08
N LEU A 69 -4.94 1.45 -6.01
CA LEU A 69 -5.68 2.52 -6.64
C LEU A 69 -5.76 2.34 -8.16
N GLN A 70 -4.66 1.98 -8.82
CA GLN A 70 -4.63 1.76 -10.27
C GLN A 70 -5.60 0.65 -10.68
N VAL A 71 -5.55 -0.50 -10.01
CA VAL A 71 -6.44 -1.63 -10.31
C VAL A 71 -7.90 -1.31 -10.00
N GLN A 72 -8.17 -0.57 -8.92
CA GLN A 72 -9.53 -0.14 -8.57
C GLN A 72 -10.10 0.85 -9.60
N GLU A 73 -9.28 1.77 -10.09
CA GLU A 73 -9.67 2.75 -11.11
C GLU A 73 -10.09 2.05 -12.42
N GLU A 74 -9.43 0.95 -12.78
CA GLU A 74 -9.78 0.14 -13.94
C GLU A 74 -11.10 -0.64 -13.75
N ILE A 75 -11.35 -1.17 -12.55
CA ILE A 75 -12.55 -1.97 -12.27
C ILE A 75 -13.79 -1.08 -12.09
N SER A 76 -13.67 -0.02 -11.32
CA SER A 76 -14.78 0.86 -10.95
C SER A 76 -14.25 2.19 -10.42
N PRO A 77 -14.15 3.21 -11.28
CA PRO A 77 -13.69 4.55 -10.88
C PRO A 77 -14.49 5.15 -9.71
N ASP A 78 -15.77 4.80 -9.60
CA ASP A 78 -16.67 5.31 -8.56
C ASP A 78 -16.42 4.68 -7.17
N SER A 79 -15.63 3.61 -7.09
CA SER A 79 -15.39 2.87 -5.84
C SER A 79 -14.09 3.24 -5.11
N LEU A 80 -13.51 4.39 -5.39
CA LEU A 80 -12.24 4.83 -4.77
C LEU A 80 -12.39 5.41 -3.35
N LEU A 81 -13.60 5.73 -2.91
CA LEU A 81 -13.85 6.32 -1.59
C LEU A 81 -13.26 5.50 -0.42
N PRO A 82 -13.39 4.17 -0.37
CA PRO A 82 -12.77 3.37 0.69
C PRO A 82 -11.24 3.47 0.71
N GLU A 83 -10.61 3.56 -0.47
CA GLU A 83 -9.16 3.69 -0.59
C GLU A 83 -8.68 5.09 -0.17
N VAL A 84 -9.45 6.13 -0.46
CA VAL A 84 -9.19 7.50 0.04
C VAL A 84 -9.18 7.51 1.56
N ALA A 85 -10.20 6.92 2.20
CA ALA A 85 -10.26 6.83 3.67
C ALA A 85 -9.08 6.05 4.26
N ARG A 86 -8.65 4.98 3.58
CA ARG A 86 -7.47 4.20 3.96
C ARG A 86 -6.18 5.01 3.87
N LEU A 87 -5.97 5.74 2.77
CA LEU A 87 -4.82 6.62 2.58
C LEU A 87 -4.77 7.70 3.67
N GLU A 88 -5.90 8.33 3.98
CA GLU A 88 -5.99 9.31 5.07
C GLU A 88 -5.60 8.72 6.42
N ALA A 89 -6.06 7.50 6.72
CA ALA A 89 -5.73 6.82 7.97
C ALA A 89 -4.23 6.51 8.08
N VAL A 90 -3.59 6.10 6.97
CA VAL A 90 -2.14 5.87 6.93
C VAL A 90 -1.38 7.19 7.05
N MET A 91 -1.80 8.23 6.33
CA MET A 91 -1.18 9.57 6.41
C MET A 91 -1.17 10.13 7.84
N LYS A 92 -2.28 9.97 8.58
CA LYS A 92 -2.37 10.43 9.99
C LYS A 92 -1.39 9.72 10.93
N LYS A 93 -1.00 8.48 10.62
CA LYS A 93 -0.10 7.65 11.43
C LYS A 93 1.36 7.74 11.02
N THR A 94 1.61 8.18 9.79
CA THR A 94 2.94 8.24 9.19
C THR A 94 3.77 9.34 9.85
N LYS A 95 4.96 8.97 10.33
CA LYS A 95 5.96 9.88 10.90
C LYS A 95 7.13 10.14 9.96
N ASN A 96 7.29 9.32 8.93
CA ASN A 96 8.35 9.46 7.94
C ASN A 96 7.99 10.63 7.00
N PRO A 97 8.84 11.66 6.88
CA PRO A 97 8.52 12.85 6.08
C PRO A 97 8.37 12.52 4.59
N THR A 98 9.22 11.67 4.03
CA THR A 98 9.12 11.26 2.62
C THR A 98 7.81 10.54 2.34
N SER A 99 7.44 9.60 3.21
CA SER A 99 6.15 8.89 3.11
C SER A 99 4.98 9.85 3.21
N LEU A 100 5.07 10.85 4.08
CA LEU A 100 4.02 11.87 4.25
C LEU A 100 3.81 12.69 2.97
N VAL A 101 4.89 13.14 2.35
CA VAL A 101 4.84 13.90 1.08
C VAL A 101 4.19 13.08 -0.03
N ILE A 102 4.56 11.81 -0.18
CA ILE A 102 3.98 10.92 -1.20
C ILE A 102 2.48 10.73 -0.95
N LEU A 103 2.06 10.48 0.29
CA LEU A 103 0.65 10.29 0.64
C LEU A 103 -0.17 11.58 0.44
N GLN A 104 0.40 12.75 0.74
CA GLN A 104 -0.24 14.06 0.47
C GLN A 104 -0.43 14.27 -1.03
N ALA A 105 0.57 13.95 -1.86
CA ALA A 105 0.48 14.06 -3.31
C ALA A 105 -0.58 13.11 -3.89
N LEU A 106 -0.63 11.85 -3.42
CA LEU A 106 -1.63 10.88 -3.84
C LEU A 106 -3.06 11.33 -3.50
N LEU A 107 -3.29 11.73 -2.25
CA LEU A 107 -4.60 12.22 -1.82
C LEU A 107 -4.99 13.50 -2.55
N GLY A 108 -4.04 14.42 -2.73
CA GLY A 108 -4.26 15.65 -3.48
C GLY A 108 -4.71 15.35 -4.91
N ARG A 109 -4.05 14.42 -5.59
CA ARG A 109 -4.44 13.96 -6.94
C ARG A 109 -5.85 13.37 -6.94
N LEU A 110 -6.15 12.44 -6.04
CA LEU A 110 -7.45 11.78 -5.98
C LEU A 110 -8.59 12.79 -5.77
N TYR A 111 -8.43 13.71 -4.83
CA TYR A 111 -9.43 14.76 -4.59
C TYR A 111 -9.58 15.76 -5.75
N SER A 112 -8.55 15.91 -6.59
CA SER A 112 -8.61 16.84 -7.73
C SER A 112 -9.17 16.19 -8.99
N MET A 113 -9.05 14.87 -9.13
CA MET A 113 -9.49 14.15 -10.33
C MET A 113 -10.95 13.71 -10.27
N HIS A 114 -11.45 13.42 -9.08
CA HIS A 114 -12.85 13.04 -8.91
C HIS A 114 -13.65 14.28 -8.52
N ASP A 115 -14.78 14.47 -9.18
CA ASP A 115 -15.70 15.62 -9.00
C ASP A 115 -16.43 15.49 -7.64
N TYR A 116 -15.65 15.27 -6.59
CA TYR A 116 -16.10 15.49 -5.23
C TYR A 116 -16.37 16.99 -5.10
N ASP A 117 -17.36 17.37 -4.33
CA ASP A 117 -17.79 18.73 -4.12
C ASP A 117 -16.61 19.74 -4.01
N THR A 118 -16.92 21.03 -4.10
CA THR A 118 -15.92 22.13 -4.04
C THR A 118 -14.99 22.06 -2.82
N LEU A 119 -15.44 21.42 -1.73
CA LEU A 119 -14.64 21.27 -0.50
C LEU A 119 -13.51 20.24 -0.69
N HIS A 120 -13.80 19.10 -1.30
CA HIS A 120 -12.80 18.06 -1.60
C HIS A 120 -11.77 18.57 -2.61
N TYR A 121 -12.20 19.28 -3.65
CA TYR A 121 -11.28 19.92 -4.60
C TYR A 121 -10.31 20.90 -3.91
N LYS A 122 -10.83 21.82 -3.07
CA LYS A 122 -9.98 22.75 -2.31
C LYS A 122 -8.99 22.03 -1.40
N ARG A 123 -9.43 20.95 -0.76
CA ARG A 123 -8.57 20.09 0.09
C ARG A 123 -7.48 19.41 -0.74
N GLY A 124 -7.81 18.89 -1.92
CA GLY A 124 -6.86 18.31 -2.85
C GLY A 124 -5.77 19.29 -3.27
N VAL A 125 -6.16 20.49 -3.69
CA VAL A 125 -5.22 21.56 -4.05
C VAL A 125 -4.32 21.96 -2.87
N ALA A 126 -4.86 22.02 -1.65
CA ALA A 126 -4.08 22.34 -0.46
C ALA A 126 -3.03 21.24 -0.15
N LEU A 127 -3.40 19.96 -0.29
CA LEU A 127 -2.49 18.84 -0.09
C LEU A 127 -1.38 18.80 -1.14
N LEU A 128 -1.70 19.02 -2.43
CA LEU A 128 -0.71 19.10 -3.49
C LEU A 128 0.28 20.25 -3.25
N ARG A 129 -0.23 21.42 -2.87
CA ARG A 129 0.62 22.57 -2.54
C ARG A 129 1.55 22.27 -1.37
N LYS A 130 1.04 21.60 -0.35
CA LYS A 130 1.86 21.19 0.81
C LYS A 130 2.94 20.20 0.42
N ALA A 131 2.62 19.18 -0.39
CA ALA A 131 3.58 18.21 -0.88
C ALA A 131 4.71 18.83 -1.72
N MET A 132 4.41 19.95 -2.43
CA MET A 132 5.39 20.69 -3.22
C MET A 132 6.30 21.61 -2.40
N GLN A 133 5.92 21.95 -1.17
CA GLN A 133 6.70 22.82 -0.28
C GLN A 133 7.68 22.07 0.62
N ASP A 134 7.51 20.76 0.76
CA ASP A 134 8.39 19.86 1.53
C ASP A 134 9.23 19.03 0.53
N PRO A 135 10.46 19.46 0.20
CA PRO A 135 11.36 18.72 -0.68
C PRO A 135 11.96 17.49 0.00
#